data_0766a33036ef44bf5f282d8f56d62d78
#
_entry.id   0766a33036ef44bf5f282d8f56d62d78
#
_cell.length_a   1.000
_cell.length_b   1.000
_cell.length_c   1.000
_cell.angle_alpha   90.00
_cell.angle_beta   90.00
_cell.angle_gamma   90.00
#
_symmetry.space_group_name_H-M   'P 1'
#
loop_
_entity.id
_entity.type
_entity.pdbx_description
1 polymer ?
#
loop_
_entity_poly.entity_id
_entity_poly.type
_entity_poly.pdbx_seq_one_letter_code
_entity_poly.pdbx_strand_id
1 'polypeptide(L)'
;MLQAATGNLMPLANLRSRELLLRAVCAAAAGGLVIPLRALLERSEVDVHAKCGEHSVREGVTALHVAAELGHVLAVELLLKAEANVNDEGGPPHNKWTPLMFAARWGNAGAVTTLLEAKAAAGAQLTRAMDFRTALQIAESPGPPVPEGTAGHQEVQRLLRAHVVSRLKVVKPL
;
A
#
# COMPACT_ATOMS: atom_id res chain seq x y z
N MET A 1 34.87 27.67 -27.36
CA MET A 1 33.58 26.97 -27.45
C MET A 1 33.60 25.87 -26.38
N LEU A 2 33.08 26.15 -25.21
CA LEU A 2 32.83 25.20 -24.12
C LEU A 2 31.52 25.66 -23.48
N GLN A 3 30.42 25.21 -24.08
CA GLN A 3 29.07 25.41 -23.56
C GLN A 3 28.44 24.08 -23.23
N ALA A 4 27.82 24.04 -22.06
CA ALA A 4 26.73 23.17 -21.66
C ALA A 4 27.08 21.73 -21.28
N ALA A 5 27.51 21.57 -20.06
CA ALA A 5 27.12 20.41 -19.25
C ALA A 5 26.65 20.90 -17.86
N THR A 6 25.70 21.82 -17.85
CA THR A 6 24.89 22.06 -16.64
C THR A 6 23.73 21.08 -16.67
N GLY A 7 24.06 19.79 -16.59
CA GLY A 7 23.12 18.77 -16.16
C GLY A 7 22.63 19.16 -14.78
N ASN A 8 21.33 19.27 -14.66
CA ASN A 8 20.55 19.68 -13.49
C ASN A 8 20.91 18.80 -12.28
N LEU A 9 22.09 19.06 -11.68
CA LEU A 9 22.47 18.49 -10.40
C LEU A 9 21.57 19.12 -9.35
N MET A 10 20.48 18.46 -9.05
CA MET A 10 19.69 18.82 -7.86
C MET A 10 20.65 18.97 -6.67
N PRO A 11 20.61 20.10 -5.95
CA PRO A 11 21.50 20.28 -4.82
C PRO A 11 21.28 19.14 -3.82
N LEU A 12 22.36 18.53 -3.33
CA LEU A 12 22.35 17.42 -2.35
C LEU A 12 21.46 17.71 -1.13
N ALA A 13 21.30 19.00 -0.79
CA ALA A 13 20.36 19.46 0.24
C ALA A 13 18.89 19.12 -0.08
N ASN A 14 18.47 19.18 -1.35
CA ASN A 14 17.11 18.86 -1.76
C ASN A 14 16.83 17.35 -1.74
N LEU A 15 17.82 16.53 -2.08
CA LEU A 15 17.71 15.08 -2.00
C LEU A 15 17.52 14.61 -0.55
N ARG A 16 18.34 15.15 0.36
CA ARG A 16 18.24 14.84 1.80
C ARG A 16 16.92 15.28 2.40
N SER A 17 16.41 16.43 1.99
CA SER A 17 15.11 16.94 2.44
C SER A 17 13.95 16.08 1.95
N ARG A 18 13.99 15.59 0.69
CA ARG A 18 12.99 14.69 0.14
C ARG A 18 12.98 13.33 0.84
N GLU A 19 14.14 12.78 1.11
CA GLU A 19 14.26 11.52 1.86
C GLU A 19 13.70 11.65 3.29
N LEU A 20 14.01 12.73 3.98
CA LEU A 20 13.46 13.00 5.31
C LEU A 20 11.93 13.16 5.29
N LEU A 21 11.38 13.82 4.27
CA LEU A 21 9.94 13.95 4.08
C LEU A 21 9.28 12.59 3.83
N LEU A 22 9.86 11.76 2.97
CA LEU A 22 9.37 10.41 2.72
C LEU A 22 9.36 9.57 4.00
N ARG A 23 10.46 9.60 4.75
CA ARG A 23 10.54 8.90 6.04
C ARG A 23 9.48 9.39 7.02
N ALA A 24 9.22 10.71 7.05
CA ALA A 24 8.18 11.29 7.89
C ALA A 24 6.77 10.82 7.46
N VAL A 25 6.50 10.76 6.15
CA VAL A 25 5.23 10.23 5.62
C VAL A 25 5.05 8.76 5.97
N CYS A 26 6.07 7.93 5.75
CA CYS A 26 6.02 6.51 6.09
C CYS A 26 5.85 6.30 7.61
N ALA A 27 6.53 7.09 8.44
CA ALA A 27 6.40 7.03 9.90
C ALA A 27 5.01 7.49 10.38
N ALA A 28 4.47 8.57 9.80
CA ALA A 28 3.13 9.04 10.12
C ALA A 28 2.05 8.03 9.70
N ALA A 29 2.22 7.40 8.53
CA ALA A 29 1.35 6.32 8.05
C ALA A 29 1.43 5.09 8.98
N ALA A 30 2.63 4.71 9.42
CA ALA A 30 2.86 3.60 10.34
C ALA A 30 2.29 3.86 11.74
N GLY A 31 2.31 5.10 12.20
CA GLY A 31 1.73 5.50 13.48
C GLY A 31 0.23 5.81 13.44
N GLY A 32 -0.40 5.78 12.26
CA GLY A 32 -1.79 6.22 12.10
C GLY A 32 -2.01 7.71 12.43
N LEU A 33 -0.95 8.51 12.33
CA LEU A 33 -0.95 9.92 12.74
C LEU A 33 -1.62 10.80 11.69
N VAL A 34 -2.94 10.91 11.74
CA VAL A 34 -3.78 11.58 10.74
C VAL A 34 -3.40 13.05 10.52
N ILE A 35 -3.20 13.83 11.60
CA ILE A 35 -2.90 15.27 11.49
C ILE A 35 -1.51 15.50 10.88
N PRO A 36 -0.41 14.91 11.37
CA PRO A 36 0.89 15.02 10.73
C PRO A 36 0.91 14.51 9.29
N LEU A 37 0.25 13.38 9.02
CA LEU A 37 0.18 12.82 7.67
C LEU A 37 -0.48 13.78 6.69
N ARG A 38 -1.62 14.39 7.07
CA ARG A 38 -2.31 15.39 6.25
C ARG A 38 -1.41 16.58 5.95
N ALA A 39 -0.78 17.17 6.97
CA ALA A 39 0.11 18.30 6.81
C ALA A 39 1.33 17.99 5.91
N LEU A 40 1.83 16.76 5.96
CA LEU A 40 2.91 16.32 5.08
C LEU A 40 2.44 16.17 3.63
N LEU A 41 1.26 15.58 3.40
CA LEU A 41 0.70 15.34 2.06
C LEU A 41 0.28 16.64 1.34
N GLU A 42 0.04 17.73 2.06
CA GLU A 42 -0.23 19.05 1.48
C GLU A 42 1.03 19.73 0.90
N ARG A 43 2.22 19.19 1.15
CA ARG A 43 3.48 19.74 0.64
C ARG A 43 3.76 19.23 -0.77
N SER A 44 4.07 20.16 -1.69
CA SER A 44 4.36 19.86 -3.10
C SER A 44 5.60 19.00 -3.32
N GLU A 45 6.51 18.95 -2.34
CA GLU A 45 7.75 18.15 -2.44
C GLU A 45 7.57 16.66 -2.08
N VAL A 46 6.39 16.30 -1.55
CA VAL A 46 6.10 14.93 -1.14
C VAL A 46 5.68 14.10 -2.35
N ASP A 47 6.41 13.04 -2.60
CA ASP A 47 6.03 12.01 -3.56
C ASP A 47 5.31 10.88 -2.82
N VAL A 48 3.99 10.82 -2.98
CA VAL A 48 3.14 9.80 -2.35
C VAL A 48 3.41 8.38 -2.88
N HIS A 49 3.99 8.27 -4.08
CA HIS A 49 4.35 6.99 -4.71
C HIS A 49 5.73 6.49 -4.31
N ALA A 50 6.53 7.33 -3.65
CA ALA A 50 7.87 6.96 -3.25
C ALA A 50 7.84 5.76 -2.28
N LYS A 51 8.78 4.85 -2.48
CA LYS A 51 8.94 3.66 -1.63
C LYS A 51 9.74 4.00 -0.40
N CYS A 52 9.33 3.46 0.74
CA CYS A 52 10.05 3.61 2.01
C CYS A 52 11.51 3.15 1.83
N GLY A 53 12.44 3.97 2.33
CA GLY A 53 13.86 3.89 1.97
C GLY A 53 14.61 2.67 2.49
N GLU A 54 15.82 2.57 1.96
CA GLU A 54 16.79 1.49 2.11
C GLU A 54 17.10 1.26 3.56
N HIS A 55 17.00 0.91 4.49
CA HIS A 55 17.30 0.69 5.92
C HIS A 55 16.01 0.61 6.78
N SER A 56 14.86 0.55 6.14
CA SER A 56 13.60 0.31 6.82
C SER A 56 13.27 -1.19 6.80
N VAL A 57 12.70 -1.71 7.86
CA VAL A 57 12.13 -3.08 7.90
C VAL A 57 11.05 -3.27 6.83
N ARG A 58 10.59 -2.17 6.25
CA ARG A 58 9.56 -2.09 5.19
C ARG A 58 10.12 -1.53 3.88
N GLU A 59 11.33 -1.93 3.52
CA GLU A 59 11.95 -1.57 2.27
C GLU A 59 11.09 -1.97 1.06
N GLY A 60 11.05 -1.09 0.06
CA GLY A 60 10.33 -1.37 -1.19
C GLY A 60 8.82 -1.25 -1.16
N VAL A 61 8.21 -0.79 -0.07
CA VAL A 61 6.77 -0.54 0.04
C VAL A 61 6.47 0.95 0.17
N THR A 62 5.29 1.39 -0.26
CA THR A 62 4.83 2.78 -0.09
C THR A 62 4.16 2.99 1.26
N ALA A 63 3.92 4.26 1.62
CA ALA A 63 3.16 4.60 2.82
C ALA A 63 1.76 3.95 2.85
N LEU A 64 1.12 3.76 1.67
CA LEU A 64 -0.17 3.09 1.56
C LEU A 64 -0.11 1.62 1.96
N HIS A 65 0.95 0.90 1.59
CA HIS A 65 1.16 -0.48 2.04
C HIS A 65 1.29 -0.55 3.57
N VAL A 66 2.07 0.37 4.14
CA VAL A 66 2.30 0.42 5.60
C VAL A 66 1.01 0.72 6.36
N ALA A 67 0.22 1.71 5.90
CA ALA A 67 -1.07 2.04 6.50
C ALA A 67 -2.06 0.87 6.42
N ALA A 68 -2.08 0.17 5.29
CA ALA A 68 -2.94 -1.00 5.06
C ALA A 68 -2.54 -2.19 5.93
N GLU A 69 -1.22 -2.47 6.05
CA GLU A 69 -0.66 -3.50 6.92
C GLU A 69 -1.07 -3.31 8.37
N LEU A 70 -1.02 -2.07 8.85
CA LEU A 70 -1.30 -1.74 10.26
C LEU A 70 -2.79 -1.40 10.53
N GLY A 71 -3.63 -1.41 9.49
CA GLY A 71 -5.07 -1.19 9.61
C GLY A 71 -5.48 0.25 9.93
N HIS A 72 -4.62 1.23 9.62
CA HIS A 72 -4.89 2.64 9.86
C HIS A 72 -5.81 3.23 8.78
N VAL A 73 -7.11 2.97 8.88
CA VAL A 73 -8.15 3.32 7.88
C VAL A 73 -8.08 4.78 7.45
N LEU A 74 -8.02 5.72 8.42
CA LEU A 74 -7.96 7.15 8.11
C LEU A 74 -6.67 7.55 7.37
N ALA A 75 -5.55 6.89 7.65
CA ALA A 75 -4.31 7.11 6.90
C ALA A 75 -4.43 6.55 5.47
N VAL A 76 -5.05 5.38 5.30
CA VAL A 76 -5.37 4.81 3.97
C VAL A 76 -6.22 5.80 3.17
N GLU A 77 -7.30 6.33 3.75
CA GLU A 77 -8.16 7.32 3.09
C GLU A 77 -7.41 8.59 2.67
N LEU A 78 -6.57 9.13 3.55
CA LEU A 78 -5.77 10.32 3.26
C LEU A 78 -4.79 10.08 2.11
N LEU A 79 -4.10 8.94 2.11
CA LEU A 79 -3.16 8.58 1.06
C LEU A 79 -3.86 8.38 -0.28
N LEU A 80 -5.04 7.74 -0.28
CA LEU A 80 -5.85 7.58 -1.49
C LEU A 80 -6.38 8.93 -2.01
N LYS A 81 -6.77 9.85 -1.13
CA LYS A 81 -7.14 11.23 -1.51
C LYS A 81 -5.96 12.02 -2.08
N ALA A 82 -4.75 11.71 -1.66
CA ALA A 82 -3.51 12.24 -2.22
C ALA A 82 -3.04 11.48 -3.47
N GLU A 83 -3.95 10.72 -4.10
CA GLU A 83 -3.72 9.98 -5.35
C GLU A 83 -2.69 8.84 -5.26
N ALA A 84 -2.42 8.30 -4.06
CA ALA A 84 -1.60 7.10 -3.94
C ALA A 84 -2.16 5.96 -4.80
N ASN A 85 -1.29 5.25 -5.50
CA ASN A 85 -1.71 4.15 -6.37
C ASN A 85 -2.22 2.97 -5.52
N VAL A 86 -3.53 2.72 -5.58
CA VAL A 86 -4.22 1.65 -4.83
C VAL A 86 -3.72 0.25 -5.18
N ASN A 87 -3.16 0.06 -6.37
CA ASN A 87 -2.63 -1.20 -6.87
C ASN A 87 -1.09 -1.18 -7.00
N ASP A 88 -0.41 -0.31 -6.27
CA ASP A 88 1.05 -0.30 -6.30
C ASP A 88 1.61 -1.63 -5.79
N GLU A 89 2.68 -2.08 -6.41
CA GLU A 89 3.32 -3.35 -6.07
C GLU A 89 4.54 -3.11 -5.19
N GLY A 90 4.55 -3.74 -4.03
CA GLY A 90 5.71 -3.73 -3.14
C GLY A 90 6.94 -4.31 -3.84
N GLY A 91 8.12 -3.71 -3.56
CA GLY A 91 9.41 -4.24 -4.01
C GLY A 91 9.84 -5.46 -3.18
N PRO A 92 11.06 -6.01 -3.45
CA PRO A 92 11.65 -7.01 -2.59
C PRO A 92 11.75 -6.51 -1.14
N PRO A 93 11.54 -7.35 -0.13
CA PRO A 93 11.27 -8.80 -0.18
C PRO A 93 9.79 -9.15 -0.41
N HIS A 94 8.90 -8.16 -0.53
CA HIS A 94 7.44 -8.36 -0.57
C HIS A 94 6.89 -8.74 -1.95
N ASN A 95 7.77 -8.96 -2.94
CA ASN A 95 7.49 -9.56 -4.24
C ASN A 95 6.12 -9.21 -4.85
N LYS A 96 5.89 -7.92 -5.12
CA LYS A 96 4.68 -7.42 -5.80
C LYS A 96 3.36 -7.54 -4.99
N TRP A 97 3.45 -7.58 -3.68
CA TRP A 97 2.26 -7.49 -2.86
C TRP A 97 1.63 -6.10 -2.97
N THR A 98 0.32 -6.07 -3.17
CA THR A 98 -0.47 -4.83 -3.17
C THR A 98 -0.88 -4.44 -1.75
N PRO A 99 -1.28 -3.17 -1.50
CA PRO A 99 -1.82 -2.77 -0.20
C PRO A 99 -2.98 -3.64 0.27
N LEU A 100 -3.83 -4.11 -0.68
CA LEU A 100 -4.93 -5.03 -0.36
C LEU A 100 -4.44 -6.37 0.18
N MET A 101 -3.35 -6.92 -0.36
CA MET A 101 -2.76 -8.17 0.12
C MET A 101 -2.17 -8.02 1.52
N PHE A 102 -1.53 -6.87 1.81
CA PHE A 102 -1.07 -6.56 3.16
C PHE A 102 -2.23 -6.46 4.15
N ALA A 103 -3.28 -5.70 3.83
CA ALA A 103 -4.46 -5.60 4.68
C ALA A 103 -5.13 -6.97 4.92
N ALA A 104 -5.21 -7.80 3.88
CA ALA A 104 -5.79 -9.14 3.96
C ALA A 104 -4.97 -10.07 4.87
N ARG A 105 -3.63 -10.03 4.77
CA ARG A 105 -2.73 -10.82 5.61
C ARG A 105 -2.93 -10.56 7.10
N TRP A 106 -3.15 -9.30 7.46
CA TRP A 106 -3.26 -8.90 8.87
C TRP A 106 -4.71 -8.84 9.37
N GLY A 107 -5.69 -9.22 8.54
CA GLY A 107 -7.10 -9.25 8.92
C GLY A 107 -7.72 -7.85 9.13
N ASN A 108 -7.17 -6.84 8.46
CA ASN A 108 -7.59 -5.43 8.62
C ASN A 108 -8.83 -5.11 7.77
N ALA A 109 -10.00 -5.57 8.20
CA ALA A 109 -11.26 -5.46 7.47
C ALA A 109 -11.61 -4.02 7.04
N GLY A 110 -11.38 -3.02 7.91
CA GLY A 110 -11.60 -1.61 7.57
C GLY A 110 -10.74 -1.13 6.42
N ALA A 111 -9.43 -1.43 6.45
CA ALA A 111 -8.52 -1.09 5.36
C ALA A 111 -8.89 -1.82 4.05
N VAL A 112 -9.29 -3.09 4.15
CA VAL A 112 -9.78 -3.87 2.99
C VAL A 112 -11.00 -3.20 2.37
N THR A 113 -12.00 -2.79 3.17
CA THR A 113 -13.18 -2.09 2.67
C THR A 113 -12.81 -0.82 1.92
N THR A 114 -12.01 0.05 2.53
CA THR A 114 -11.58 1.32 1.92
C THR A 114 -10.81 1.09 0.60
N LEU A 115 -9.92 0.10 0.56
CA LEU A 115 -9.16 -0.23 -0.66
C LEU A 115 -10.05 -0.81 -1.76
N LEU A 116 -11.05 -1.63 -1.42
CA LEU A 116 -12.03 -2.16 -2.38
C LEU A 116 -12.92 -1.05 -2.96
N GLU A 117 -13.36 -0.11 -2.15
CA GLU A 117 -14.10 1.07 -2.56
C GLU A 117 -13.26 1.95 -3.49
N ALA A 118 -11.97 2.09 -3.22
CA ALA A 118 -11.01 2.77 -4.10
C ALA A 118 -10.64 1.96 -5.36
N LYS A 119 -11.41 0.92 -5.69
CA LYS A 119 -11.25 0.07 -6.87
C LYS A 119 -9.97 -0.77 -6.88
N ALA A 120 -9.44 -1.13 -5.71
CA ALA A 120 -8.34 -2.08 -5.62
C ALA A 120 -8.69 -3.40 -6.31
N ALA A 121 -7.74 -4.02 -6.96
CA ALA A 121 -7.95 -5.31 -7.60
C ALA A 121 -7.98 -6.44 -6.55
N ALA A 122 -9.20 -6.87 -6.15
CA ALA A 122 -9.36 -7.99 -5.21
C ALA A 122 -8.73 -9.30 -5.72
N GLY A 123 -8.71 -9.48 -7.05
CA GLY A 123 -8.05 -10.60 -7.71
C GLY A 123 -6.58 -10.38 -8.02
N ALA A 124 -5.93 -9.35 -7.48
CA ALA A 124 -4.51 -9.13 -7.70
C ALA A 124 -3.70 -10.34 -7.22
N GLN A 125 -2.86 -10.83 -8.10
CA GLN A 125 -2.04 -12.02 -7.88
C GLN A 125 -0.57 -11.64 -7.83
N LEU A 126 0.21 -12.41 -7.10
CA LEU A 126 1.66 -12.33 -7.17
C LEU A 126 2.13 -12.77 -8.55
N THR A 127 2.82 -11.90 -9.26
CA THR A 127 3.27 -12.16 -10.64
C THR A 127 4.58 -12.96 -10.69
N ARG A 128 5.19 -13.26 -9.55
CA ARG A 128 6.44 -14.06 -9.45
C ARG A 128 6.37 -15.16 -8.40
N ALA A 129 6.56 -16.26 -8.87
CA ALA A 129 7.23 -17.51 -8.59
C ALA A 129 6.98 -18.29 -7.31
N MET A 130 6.70 -17.75 -6.15
CA MET A 130 6.65 -18.62 -4.95
C MET A 130 5.30 -18.62 -4.25
N ASP A 131 4.46 -17.65 -4.52
CA ASP A 131 3.19 -17.55 -3.81
C ASP A 131 2.11 -16.91 -4.71
N PHE A 132 1.59 -17.67 -5.64
CA PHE A 132 0.49 -17.27 -6.55
C PHE A 132 -0.85 -17.14 -5.83
N ARG A 133 -0.87 -16.48 -4.66
CA ARG A 133 -2.08 -16.29 -3.88
C ARG A 133 -2.73 -14.96 -4.19
N THR A 134 -4.04 -14.99 -4.29
CA THR A 134 -4.86 -13.78 -4.28
C THR A 134 -5.00 -13.23 -2.86
N ALA A 135 -5.47 -11.99 -2.72
CA ALA A 135 -5.76 -11.43 -1.41
C ALA A 135 -6.69 -12.33 -0.56
N LEU A 136 -7.64 -13.04 -1.21
CA LEU A 136 -8.52 -13.99 -0.52
C LEU A 136 -7.74 -15.18 0.03
N GLN A 137 -6.88 -15.81 -0.78
CA GLN A 137 -6.06 -16.94 -0.34
C GLN A 137 -5.10 -16.54 0.79
N ILE A 138 -4.55 -15.33 0.74
CA ILE A 138 -3.72 -14.77 1.81
C ILE A 138 -4.54 -14.61 3.11
N ALA A 139 -5.78 -14.15 3.03
CA ALA A 139 -6.66 -14.03 4.21
C ALA A 139 -7.10 -15.40 4.77
N GLU A 140 -7.18 -16.43 3.94
CA GLU A 140 -7.51 -17.81 4.35
C GLU A 140 -6.33 -18.50 5.05
N SER A 141 -5.09 -18.18 4.61
CA SER A 141 -3.87 -18.74 5.18
C SER A 141 -2.76 -17.66 5.22
N PRO A 142 -2.80 -16.77 6.21
CA PRO A 142 -1.90 -15.61 6.26
C PRO A 142 -0.42 -16.01 6.49
N GLY A 143 -0.18 -17.19 6.99
CA GLY A 143 1.15 -17.69 7.35
C GLY A 143 1.75 -17.00 8.59
N PRO A 144 2.81 -17.57 9.17
CA PRO A 144 3.43 -17.01 10.36
C PRO A 144 4.01 -15.60 10.10
N PRO A 145 4.08 -14.71 11.11
CA PRO A 145 3.68 -14.91 12.51
C PRO A 145 2.20 -14.60 12.81
N VAL A 146 1.35 -14.48 11.78
CA VAL A 146 -0.04 -14.05 11.96
C VAL A 146 -0.90 -15.24 12.39
N PRO A 147 -1.69 -15.14 13.48
CA PRO A 147 -2.60 -16.20 13.89
C PRO A 147 -3.72 -16.37 12.85
N GLU A 148 -3.97 -17.61 12.46
CA GLU A 148 -5.05 -17.94 11.53
C GLU A 148 -6.42 -17.82 12.18
N GLY A 149 -7.45 -17.52 11.37
CA GLY A 149 -8.84 -17.63 11.79
C GLY A 149 -9.34 -16.57 12.77
N THR A 150 -8.63 -15.45 12.93
CA THR A 150 -9.15 -14.34 13.75
C THR A 150 -10.44 -13.76 13.17
N ALA A 151 -11.25 -13.10 14.01
CA ALA A 151 -12.48 -12.44 13.57
C ALA A 151 -12.22 -11.45 12.41
N GLY A 152 -11.08 -10.76 12.43
CA GLY A 152 -10.67 -9.87 11.35
C GLY A 152 -10.46 -10.60 10.03
N HIS A 153 -9.82 -11.78 10.03
CA HIS A 153 -9.62 -12.59 8.82
C HIS A 153 -10.94 -13.13 8.29
N GLN A 154 -11.86 -13.57 9.15
CA GLN A 154 -13.19 -14.05 8.74
C GLN A 154 -13.97 -12.93 8.04
N GLU A 155 -13.94 -11.71 8.58
CA GLU A 155 -14.59 -10.55 7.96
C GLU A 155 -13.92 -10.16 6.64
N VAL A 156 -12.60 -10.17 6.57
CA VAL A 156 -11.86 -9.94 5.31
C VAL A 156 -12.24 -10.96 4.25
N GLN A 157 -12.30 -12.25 4.59
CA GLN A 157 -12.72 -13.30 3.67
C GLN A 157 -14.16 -13.06 3.17
N ARG A 158 -15.07 -12.65 4.06
CA ARG A 158 -16.46 -12.33 3.71
C ARG A 158 -16.52 -11.17 2.70
N LEU A 159 -15.79 -10.09 2.97
CA LEU A 159 -15.73 -8.90 2.11
C LEU A 159 -15.15 -9.21 0.73
N LEU A 160 -14.04 -9.95 0.68
CA LEU A 160 -13.38 -10.31 -0.58
C LEU A 160 -14.25 -11.25 -1.41
N ARG A 161 -14.90 -12.26 -0.80
CA ARG A 161 -15.82 -13.16 -1.50
C ARG A 161 -17.02 -12.40 -2.07
N ALA A 162 -17.62 -11.48 -1.29
CA ALA A 162 -18.73 -10.63 -1.75
C ALA A 162 -18.32 -9.76 -2.94
N HIS A 163 -17.12 -9.18 -2.90
CA HIS A 163 -16.59 -8.35 -3.99
C HIS A 163 -16.36 -9.16 -5.28
N VAL A 164 -15.78 -10.36 -5.18
CA VAL A 164 -15.58 -11.26 -6.33
C VAL A 164 -16.93 -11.65 -6.96
N VAL A 165 -17.91 -12.01 -6.14
CA VAL A 165 -19.24 -12.39 -6.63
C VAL A 165 -19.93 -11.20 -7.32
N SER A 166 -19.82 -10.00 -6.79
CA SER A 166 -20.39 -8.81 -7.41
C SER A 166 -19.81 -8.51 -8.79
N ARG A 167 -18.50 -8.70 -8.96
CA ARG A 167 -17.82 -8.51 -10.27
C ARG A 167 -18.19 -9.57 -11.30
N LEU A 168 -18.34 -10.83 -10.89
CA LEU A 168 -18.76 -11.92 -11.78
C LEU A 168 -20.18 -11.70 -12.34
N LYS A 169 -21.07 -11.06 -11.58
CA LYS A 169 -22.43 -10.73 -12.02
C LYS A 169 -22.49 -9.61 -13.07
N VAL A 170 -21.45 -8.76 -13.13
CA VAL A 170 -21.38 -7.64 -14.10
C VAL A 170 -20.90 -8.11 -15.49
N VAL A 171 -20.22 -9.23 -15.57
CA VAL A 171 -19.89 -9.87 -16.86
C VAL A 171 -21.15 -10.57 -17.36
N LYS A 172 -22.07 -9.84 -18.02
CA LYS A 172 -23.19 -10.45 -18.73
C LYS A 172 -22.64 -11.41 -19.80
N PRO A 173 -23.21 -12.64 -19.93
CA PRO A 173 -22.91 -13.46 -21.09
C PRO A 173 -23.41 -12.73 -22.35
N LEU A 174 -22.55 -12.68 -23.36
CA LEU A 174 -22.90 -12.26 -24.72
C LEU A 174 -23.93 -13.22 -25.34
#